data_21d82db6d3d062209583d4ec1d5f7621
#
_entry.id   21d82db6d3d062209583d4ec1d5f7621
#
_cell.length_a   1.000
_cell.length_b   1.000
_cell.length_c   1.000
_cell.angle_alpha   90.00
_cell.angle_beta   90.00
_cell.angle_gamma   90.00
#
_symmetry.space_group_name_H-M   'P 1'
#
loop_
_entity.id
_entity.type
_entity.pdbx_description
1 polymer ?
#
loop_
_entity_poly.entity_id
_entity_poly.type
_entity_poly.pdbx_seq_one_letter_code
_entity_poly.pdbx_strand_id
1 'polypeptide(L)'
;MICILFDKGMTKVWLIYAVGSAVFAALTSVLAKIGIEGVNSNLATAIRTFVVLIMAWGIVFLTGGQNGIGGISKKSWLFLILSGLATGASWLCYYRAIQIGQVSRVVPVDKMSVVITLILSFVLLHEQFTWKSGVGALLITVGTLIMAWP
;
A
#
# COMPACT_ATOMS: atom_id res chain seq x y z
N MET A 1 -3.31 3.12 35.84
CA MET A 1 -4.33 4.06 35.31
C MET A 1 -3.78 4.98 34.21
N ILE A 2 -2.52 5.41 34.31
CA ILE A 2 -1.86 6.27 33.28
C ILE A 2 -1.56 5.50 31.98
N CYS A 3 -1.24 4.20 32.04
CA CYS A 3 -0.92 3.36 30.88
C CYS A 3 -2.13 3.16 29.92
N ILE A 4 -3.36 3.16 30.46
CA ILE A 4 -4.60 2.95 29.67
C ILE A 4 -5.01 4.21 28.88
N LEU A 5 -4.61 5.41 29.34
CA LEU A 5 -4.88 6.67 28.66
C LEU A 5 -3.90 6.93 27.49
N PHE A 6 -2.68 6.40 27.57
CA PHE A 6 -1.70 6.48 26.48
C PHE A 6 -2.08 5.58 25.31
N ASP A 7 -2.70 4.43 25.57
CA ASP A 7 -3.15 3.48 24.55
C ASP A 7 -4.31 4.05 23.69
N LYS A 8 -5.27 4.77 24.31
CA LYS A 8 -6.40 5.39 23.57
C LYS A 8 -6.01 6.55 22.65
N GLY A 9 -4.90 7.23 22.91
CA GLY A 9 -4.37 8.29 22.05
C GLY A 9 -3.68 7.74 20.81
N MET A 10 -2.84 6.75 20.97
CA MET A 10 -2.11 6.10 19.87
C MET A 10 -3.03 5.30 18.94
N THR A 11 -4.10 4.69 19.46
CA THR A 11 -5.10 3.96 18.65
C THR A 11 -5.88 4.85 17.68
N LYS A 12 -5.87 6.17 17.84
CA LYS A 12 -6.53 7.09 16.89
C LYS A 12 -5.57 7.67 15.84
N VAL A 13 -4.29 7.79 16.17
CA VAL A 13 -3.30 8.41 15.28
C VAL A 13 -3.04 7.57 14.04
N TRP A 14 -2.82 6.24 14.19
CA TRP A 14 -2.62 5.37 13.03
C TRP A 14 -3.82 5.35 12.10
N LEU A 15 -5.05 5.48 12.64
CA LEU A 15 -6.28 5.49 11.85
C LEU A 15 -6.35 6.72 10.93
N ILE A 16 -5.91 7.90 11.42
CA ILE A 16 -5.86 9.12 10.61
C ILE A 16 -4.92 8.93 9.42
N TYR A 17 -3.73 8.37 9.65
CA TYR A 17 -2.79 8.06 8.57
C TYR A 17 -3.33 7.01 7.61
N ALA A 18 -4.02 5.98 8.12
CA ALA A 18 -4.63 4.93 7.29
C ALA A 18 -5.74 5.49 6.39
N VAL A 19 -6.62 6.33 6.94
CA VAL A 19 -7.68 6.99 6.16
C VAL A 19 -7.08 7.95 5.14
N GLY A 20 -6.10 8.76 5.54
CA GLY A 20 -5.37 9.63 4.62
C GLY A 20 -4.74 8.83 3.46
N SER A 21 -4.07 7.73 3.77
CA SER A 21 -3.51 6.82 2.76
C SER A 21 -4.59 6.29 1.80
N ALA A 22 -5.76 5.90 2.31
CA ALA A 22 -6.86 5.41 1.49
C ALA A 22 -7.39 6.49 0.51
N VAL A 23 -7.53 7.73 0.98
CA VAL A 23 -7.95 8.86 0.13
C VAL A 23 -6.93 9.10 -0.99
N PHE A 24 -5.64 9.19 -0.65
CA PHE A 24 -4.60 9.39 -1.66
C PHE A 24 -4.47 8.19 -2.62
N ALA A 25 -4.69 6.96 -2.15
CA ALA A 25 -4.73 5.78 -3.01
C ALA A 25 -5.89 5.83 -4.02
N ALA A 26 -7.07 6.31 -3.59
CA ALA A 26 -8.22 6.49 -4.47
C ALA A 26 -7.93 7.56 -5.54
N LEU A 27 -7.43 8.73 -5.13
CA LEU A 27 -7.01 9.79 -6.06
C LEU A 27 -5.96 9.29 -7.05
N THR A 28 -4.96 8.55 -6.55
CA THR A 28 -3.93 7.93 -7.39
C THR A 28 -4.54 7.06 -8.49
N SER A 29 -5.53 6.23 -8.17
CA SER A 29 -6.13 5.30 -9.13
C SER A 29 -6.88 6.03 -10.25
N VAL A 30 -7.60 7.10 -9.90
CA VAL A 30 -8.34 7.93 -10.87
C VAL A 30 -7.38 8.73 -11.74
N LEU A 31 -6.42 9.44 -11.13
CA LEU A 31 -5.44 10.23 -11.86
C LEU A 31 -4.55 9.36 -12.76
N ALA A 32 -4.20 8.16 -12.28
CA ALA A 32 -3.44 7.21 -13.09
C ALA A 32 -4.22 6.75 -14.32
N LYS A 33 -5.52 6.49 -14.21
CA LYS A 33 -6.35 6.10 -15.37
C LYS A 33 -6.36 7.18 -16.44
N ILE A 34 -6.49 8.44 -16.03
CA ILE A 34 -6.48 9.58 -16.96
C ILE A 34 -5.08 9.72 -17.57
N GLY A 35 -4.03 9.65 -16.78
CA GLY A 35 -2.65 9.89 -17.22
C GLY A 35 -2.03 8.75 -18.05
N ILE A 36 -2.59 7.54 -18.01
CA ILE A 36 -2.05 6.38 -18.74
C ILE A 36 -2.66 6.22 -20.14
N GLU A 37 -3.67 7.01 -20.46
CA GLU A 37 -4.33 6.96 -21.76
C GLU A 37 -3.34 7.36 -22.86
N GLY A 38 -3.12 6.46 -23.82
CA GLY A 38 -2.15 6.67 -24.92
C GLY A 38 -0.67 6.56 -24.52
N VAL A 39 -0.34 6.29 -23.25
CA VAL A 39 1.03 6.15 -22.75
C VAL A 39 1.35 4.69 -22.42
N ASN A 40 2.57 4.25 -22.69
CA ASN A 40 3.01 2.93 -22.29
C ASN A 40 2.96 2.79 -20.74
N SER A 41 2.32 1.73 -20.23
CA SER A 41 2.12 1.52 -18.78
C SER A 41 3.43 1.51 -17.99
N ASN A 42 4.50 0.93 -18.55
CA ASN A 42 5.80 0.89 -17.88
C ASN A 42 6.41 2.29 -17.79
N LEU A 43 6.27 3.11 -18.85
CA LEU A 43 6.74 4.48 -18.86
C LEU A 43 5.95 5.34 -17.86
N ALA A 44 4.63 5.19 -17.83
CA ALA A 44 3.78 5.88 -16.83
C ALA A 44 4.17 5.51 -15.39
N THR A 45 4.45 4.22 -15.14
CA THR A 45 4.94 3.75 -13.85
C THR A 45 6.28 4.39 -13.50
N ALA A 46 7.23 4.43 -14.44
CA ALA A 46 8.56 5.00 -14.22
C ALA A 46 8.51 6.50 -13.90
N ILE A 47 7.77 7.29 -14.68
CA ILE A 47 7.59 8.74 -14.46
C ILE A 47 7.02 8.99 -13.07
N ARG A 48 5.97 8.29 -12.70
CA ARG A 48 5.33 8.44 -11.40
C ARG A 48 6.26 8.04 -10.26
N THR A 49 6.99 6.93 -10.41
CA THR A 49 7.96 6.47 -9.40
C THR A 49 9.05 7.50 -9.17
N PHE A 50 9.50 8.16 -10.22
CA PHE A 50 10.48 9.25 -10.13
C PHE A 50 9.94 10.43 -9.29
N VAL A 51 8.68 10.84 -9.51
CA VAL A 51 8.03 11.89 -8.70
C VAL A 51 7.94 11.48 -7.23
N VAL A 52 7.53 10.22 -6.96
CA VAL A 52 7.44 9.68 -5.59
C VAL A 52 8.83 9.64 -4.93
N LEU A 53 9.86 9.26 -5.68
CA LEU A 53 11.24 9.25 -5.20
C LEU A 53 11.69 10.65 -4.75
N ILE A 54 11.48 11.66 -5.61
CA ILE A 54 11.85 13.06 -5.28
C ILE A 54 11.09 13.53 -4.03
N MET A 55 9.78 13.28 -3.97
CA MET A 55 8.96 13.66 -2.83
C MET A 55 9.43 12.99 -1.53
N ALA A 56 9.72 11.68 -1.57
CA ALA A 56 10.18 10.93 -0.41
C ALA A 56 11.54 11.45 0.09
N TRP A 57 12.51 11.64 -0.81
CA TRP A 57 13.80 12.21 -0.43
C TRP A 57 13.70 13.66 0.03
N GLY A 58 12.82 14.46 -0.57
CA GLY A 58 12.53 15.82 -0.12
C GLY A 58 12.10 15.83 1.35
N ILE A 59 11.19 14.95 1.75
CA ILE A 59 10.76 14.81 3.14
C ILE A 59 11.92 14.37 4.04
N VAL A 60 12.74 13.40 3.59
CA VAL A 60 13.92 12.95 4.35
C VAL A 60 14.88 14.09 4.63
N PHE A 61 15.17 14.94 3.64
CA PHE A 61 16.05 16.10 3.83
C PHE A 61 15.42 17.17 4.73
N LEU A 62 14.14 17.45 4.58
CA LEU A 62 13.43 18.44 5.41
C LEU A 62 13.34 18.01 6.88
N THR A 63 13.25 16.72 7.15
CA THR A 63 13.15 16.17 8.52
C THR A 63 14.48 15.80 9.13
N GLY A 64 15.59 15.90 8.39
CA GLY A 64 16.92 15.48 8.86
C GLY A 64 17.12 13.97 8.93
N GLY A 65 16.21 13.19 8.31
CA GLY A 65 16.22 11.73 8.36
C GLY A 65 17.46 11.08 7.73
N GLN A 66 18.18 11.79 6.86
CA GLN A 66 19.42 11.32 6.23
C GLN A 66 20.52 10.99 7.25
N ASN A 67 20.51 11.61 8.42
CA ASN A 67 21.50 11.35 9.48
C ASN A 67 21.38 9.94 10.06
N GLY A 68 20.22 9.27 9.88
CA GLY A 68 19.97 7.92 10.35
C GLY A 68 20.49 6.81 9.41
N ILE A 69 20.92 7.14 8.18
CA ILE A 69 21.29 6.13 7.16
C ILE A 69 22.43 5.23 7.64
N GLY A 70 23.44 5.78 8.30
CA GLY A 70 24.59 5.02 8.83
C GLY A 70 24.22 4.04 9.94
N GLY A 71 23.09 4.21 10.61
CA GLY A 71 22.60 3.32 11.67
C GLY A 71 21.72 2.16 11.19
N ILE A 72 21.42 2.08 9.90
CA ILE A 72 20.53 1.03 9.37
C ILE A 72 21.27 -0.31 9.33
N SER A 73 20.67 -1.33 9.97
CA SER A 73 21.25 -2.68 9.99
C SER A 73 21.24 -3.32 8.58
N LYS A 74 22.19 -4.23 8.32
CA LYS A 74 22.23 -5.00 7.05
C LYS A 74 20.92 -5.76 6.82
N LYS A 75 20.31 -6.29 7.87
CA LYS A 75 19.01 -6.97 7.81
C LYS A 75 17.92 -6.02 7.34
N SER A 76 17.84 -4.81 7.91
CA SER A 76 16.86 -3.81 7.50
C SER A 76 17.05 -3.39 6.05
N TRP A 77 18.29 -3.19 5.60
CA TRP A 77 18.61 -2.90 4.21
C TRP A 77 18.07 -3.98 3.26
N LEU A 78 18.34 -5.25 3.58
CA LEU A 78 17.86 -6.37 2.76
C LEU A 78 16.33 -6.35 2.63
N PHE A 79 15.59 -6.25 3.75
CA PHE A 79 14.13 -6.26 3.72
C PHE A 79 13.53 -5.02 3.04
N LEU A 80 14.13 -3.84 3.20
CA LEU A 80 13.70 -2.64 2.50
C LEU A 80 13.88 -2.76 0.98
N ILE A 81 15.01 -3.33 0.53
CA ILE A 81 15.26 -3.57 -0.90
C ILE A 81 14.23 -4.57 -1.45
N LEU A 82 14.03 -5.70 -0.77
CA LEU A 82 13.05 -6.71 -1.18
C LEU A 82 11.63 -6.14 -1.23
N SER A 83 11.24 -5.33 -0.25
CA SER A 83 9.96 -4.63 -0.22
C SER A 83 9.84 -3.64 -1.39
N GLY A 84 10.90 -2.90 -1.71
CA GLY A 84 10.94 -2.01 -2.86
C GLY A 84 10.75 -2.73 -4.19
N LEU A 85 11.41 -3.89 -4.36
CA LEU A 85 11.24 -4.74 -5.55
C LEU A 85 9.80 -5.27 -5.66
N ALA A 86 9.22 -5.75 -4.56
CA ALA A 86 7.84 -6.21 -4.52
C ALA A 86 6.86 -5.08 -4.87
N THR A 87 7.08 -3.87 -4.35
CA THR A 87 6.28 -2.69 -4.67
C THR A 87 6.38 -2.34 -6.16
N GLY A 88 7.59 -2.35 -6.72
CA GLY A 88 7.81 -2.10 -8.15
C GLY A 88 7.07 -3.10 -9.03
N ALA A 89 7.19 -4.39 -8.73
CA ALA A 89 6.47 -5.45 -9.45
C ALA A 89 4.94 -5.28 -9.34
N SER A 90 4.44 -4.99 -8.13
CA SER A 90 3.01 -4.72 -7.91
C SER A 90 2.52 -3.56 -8.77
N TRP A 91 3.25 -2.45 -8.81
CA TRP A 91 2.86 -1.27 -9.59
C TRP A 91 2.88 -1.52 -11.09
N LEU A 92 3.86 -2.25 -11.62
CA LEU A 92 3.88 -2.62 -13.03
C LEU A 92 2.63 -3.43 -13.41
N CYS A 93 2.25 -4.42 -12.59
CA CYS A 93 1.03 -5.20 -12.79
C CYS A 93 -0.23 -4.33 -12.68
N TYR A 94 -0.31 -3.49 -11.65
CA TYR A 94 -1.47 -2.64 -11.37
C TYR A 94 -1.72 -1.62 -12.48
N TYR A 95 -0.65 -0.93 -12.95
CA TYR A 95 -0.78 0.05 -14.02
C TYR A 95 -1.17 -0.59 -15.35
N ARG A 96 -0.64 -1.79 -15.61
CA ARG A 96 -1.07 -2.54 -16.79
C ARG A 96 -2.54 -2.95 -16.69
N ALA A 97 -2.98 -3.41 -15.52
CA ALA A 97 -4.37 -3.75 -15.28
C ALA A 97 -5.32 -2.54 -15.44
N ILE A 98 -4.97 -1.37 -14.90
CA ILE A 98 -5.75 -0.13 -15.06
C ILE A 98 -5.79 0.31 -16.53
N GLN A 99 -4.71 0.13 -17.29
CA GLN A 99 -4.66 0.50 -18.69
C GLN A 99 -5.69 -0.28 -19.52
N ILE A 100 -5.76 -1.60 -19.34
CA ILE A 100 -6.60 -2.49 -20.12
C ILE A 100 -7.99 -2.73 -19.52
N GLY A 101 -8.16 -2.47 -18.22
CA GLY A 101 -9.38 -2.73 -17.48
C GLY A 101 -10.12 -1.46 -17.01
N GLN A 102 -11.28 -1.69 -16.41
CA GLN A 102 -12.04 -0.64 -15.73
C GLN A 102 -11.52 -0.45 -14.31
N VAL A 103 -11.28 0.82 -13.90
CA VAL A 103 -10.79 1.14 -12.54
C VAL A 103 -11.70 0.56 -11.46
N SER A 104 -13.02 0.63 -11.67
CA SER A 104 -14.01 0.11 -10.73
C SER A 104 -13.92 -1.40 -10.47
N ARG A 105 -13.32 -2.16 -11.38
CA ARG A 105 -13.08 -3.60 -11.23
C ARG A 105 -11.65 -3.88 -10.77
N VAL A 106 -10.67 -3.18 -11.30
CA VAL A 106 -9.25 -3.42 -10.99
C VAL A 106 -8.93 -3.04 -9.55
N VAL A 107 -9.42 -1.89 -9.06
CA VAL A 107 -9.14 -1.41 -7.70
C VAL A 107 -9.64 -2.36 -6.62
N PRO A 108 -10.88 -2.89 -6.66
CA PRO A 108 -11.31 -3.90 -5.70
C PRO A 108 -10.45 -5.17 -5.73
N VAL A 109 -10.09 -5.67 -6.92
CA VAL A 109 -9.23 -6.86 -7.05
C VAL A 109 -7.86 -6.64 -6.40
N ASP A 110 -7.26 -5.45 -6.57
CA ASP A 110 -6.01 -5.07 -5.90
C ASP A 110 -6.15 -5.14 -4.36
N LYS A 111 -7.32 -4.83 -3.81
CA LYS A 111 -7.60 -4.93 -2.36
C LYS A 111 -7.63 -6.36 -1.83
N MET A 112 -7.63 -7.39 -2.66
CA MET A 112 -7.39 -8.76 -2.20
C MET A 112 -5.99 -8.94 -1.58
N SER A 113 -5.06 -8.02 -1.86
CA SER A 113 -3.78 -7.94 -1.16
C SER A 113 -3.94 -7.87 0.36
N VAL A 114 -5.02 -7.28 0.87
CA VAL A 114 -5.33 -7.25 2.31
C VAL A 114 -5.52 -8.66 2.87
N VAL A 115 -6.23 -9.52 2.14
CA VAL A 115 -6.47 -10.92 2.55
C VAL A 115 -5.17 -11.70 2.54
N ILE A 116 -4.36 -11.53 1.49
CA ILE A 116 -3.04 -12.16 1.38
C ILE A 116 -2.13 -11.68 2.51
N THR A 117 -2.14 -10.37 2.82
CA THR A 117 -1.37 -9.80 3.92
C THR A 117 -1.78 -10.40 5.27
N LEU A 118 -3.08 -10.56 5.54
CA LEU A 118 -3.55 -11.20 6.77
C LEU A 118 -3.04 -12.63 6.91
N ILE A 119 -3.05 -13.41 5.83
CA ILE A 119 -2.52 -14.77 5.83
C ILE A 119 -1.01 -14.76 6.10
N LEU A 120 -0.26 -13.89 5.41
CA LEU A 120 1.19 -13.76 5.59
C LEU A 120 1.57 -13.25 6.98
N SER A 121 0.82 -12.30 7.55
CA SER A 121 1.02 -11.82 8.93
C SER A 121 0.84 -12.94 9.94
N PHE A 122 -0.18 -13.77 9.76
CA PHE A 122 -0.38 -14.94 10.63
C PHE A 122 0.76 -15.96 10.51
N VAL A 123 1.17 -16.30 9.27
CA VAL A 123 2.18 -17.35 9.01
C VAL A 123 3.60 -16.87 9.31
N LEU A 124 3.98 -15.65 8.88
CA LEU A 124 5.36 -15.17 8.96
C LEU A 124 5.65 -14.32 10.20
N LEU A 125 4.68 -13.51 10.63
CA LEU A 125 4.84 -12.61 11.75
C LEU A 125 4.26 -13.19 13.06
N HIS A 126 3.61 -14.36 12.98
CA HIS A 126 2.96 -15.03 14.11
C HIS A 126 1.95 -14.14 14.86
N GLU A 127 1.30 -13.22 14.13
CA GLU A 127 0.24 -12.39 14.68
C GLU A 127 -1.00 -13.22 15.03
N GLN A 128 -1.74 -12.80 16.05
CA GLN A 128 -2.91 -13.53 16.50
C GLN A 128 -4.06 -13.38 15.49
N PHE A 129 -4.53 -14.50 14.98
CA PHE A 129 -5.74 -14.52 14.15
C PHE A 129 -6.97 -14.24 15.02
N THR A 130 -7.69 -13.17 14.68
CA THR A 130 -8.95 -12.86 15.36
C THR A 130 -10.13 -13.22 14.46
N TRP A 131 -11.22 -13.68 15.07
CA TRP A 131 -12.46 -13.95 14.34
C TRP A 131 -12.92 -12.73 13.53
N LYS A 132 -12.76 -11.52 14.07
CA LYS A 132 -13.07 -10.26 13.38
C LYS A 132 -12.25 -10.07 12.10
N SER A 133 -10.96 -10.38 12.14
CA SER A 133 -10.08 -10.32 10.96
C SER A 133 -10.49 -11.33 9.90
N GLY A 134 -10.88 -12.55 10.30
CA GLY A 134 -11.39 -13.58 9.40
C GLY A 134 -12.70 -13.17 8.70
N VAL A 135 -13.65 -12.66 9.45
CA VAL A 135 -14.92 -12.16 8.88
C VAL A 135 -14.68 -10.96 7.96
N GLY A 136 -13.81 -10.02 8.36
CA GLY A 136 -13.43 -8.88 7.52
C GLY A 136 -12.80 -9.32 6.19
N ALA A 137 -11.85 -10.27 6.23
CA ALA A 137 -11.23 -10.83 5.03
C ALA A 137 -12.24 -11.52 4.10
N LEU A 138 -13.19 -12.27 4.66
CA LEU A 138 -14.27 -12.92 3.91
C LEU A 138 -15.16 -11.88 3.20
N LEU A 139 -15.58 -10.83 3.91
CA LEU A 139 -16.39 -9.76 3.35
C LEU A 139 -15.66 -9.00 2.23
N ILE A 140 -14.37 -8.71 2.40
CA ILE A 140 -13.54 -8.09 1.35
C ILE A 140 -13.48 -9.01 0.12
N THR A 141 -13.24 -10.30 0.33
CA THR A 141 -13.16 -11.28 -0.77
C THR A 141 -14.47 -11.35 -1.54
N VAL A 142 -15.59 -11.53 -0.85
CA VAL A 142 -16.91 -11.63 -1.48
C VAL A 142 -17.26 -10.33 -2.20
N GLY A 143 -17.06 -9.17 -1.55
CA GLY A 143 -17.31 -7.86 -2.16
C GLY A 143 -16.47 -7.64 -3.41
N THR A 144 -15.19 -8.01 -3.36
CA THR A 144 -14.28 -7.92 -4.52
C THR A 144 -14.73 -8.80 -5.67
N LEU A 145 -15.11 -10.06 -5.40
CA LEU A 145 -15.60 -10.98 -6.43
C LEU A 145 -16.89 -10.47 -7.08
N ILE A 146 -17.82 -9.91 -6.30
CA ILE A 146 -19.05 -9.30 -6.84
C ILE A 146 -18.72 -8.13 -7.74
N MET A 147 -17.80 -7.24 -7.35
CA MET A 147 -17.41 -6.07 -8.15
C MET A 147 -16.58 -6.43 -9.40
N ALA A 148 -15.82 -7.52 -9.35
CA ALA A 148 -15.04 -8.03 -10.47
C ALA A 148 -15.88 -8.79 -11.49
N TRP A 149 -17.04 -9.29 -11.08
CA TRP A 149 -17.93 -10.07 -11.98
C TRP A 149 -18.36 -9.22 -13.18
N PRO A 150 -18.34 -9.81 -14.40
CA PRO A 150 -18.70 -9.10 -15.65
C PRO A 150 -20.19 -8.74 -15.73
#